data_dcaa920dcc9e2283c2596bcf149fa85d
#
_entry.id   dcaa920dcc9e2283c2596bcf149fa85d
#
_cell.length_a   1.000
_cell.length_b   1.000
_cell.length_c   1.000
_cell.angle_alpha   90.00
_cell.angle_beta   90.00
_cell.angle_gamma   90.00
#
_symmetry.space_group_name_H-M   'P 1'
#
loop_
_entity.id
_entity.type
_entity.pdbx_description
1 polymer ?
#
loop_
_entity_poly.entity_id
_entity_poly.type
_entity_poly.pdbx_seq_one_letter_code
_entity_poly.pdbx_strand_id
1 'polypeptide(L)'
;MAVELLPHRAVYRMSLAQGEMSRDVSSADGVMLYQFALACDGWTVENKTVLRLGYENDASTQTVWTFVSWESLDGHHFRFRARYEQDGQKLEKLEGQANVGDSGEGEAVFDEPQGLRIALPAGTLFPTAHMRDVLAAAGTDRHTLSRTVFDGSSVDNPYQVNALFGPLPAAAAEGLAKSAGLPMLPAWWTRMAFFPLASQAALPEFEIDAQYRADGVADRIRQSFERFAVDVRLQNLQVLPKPEC
;
A
#
# COMPACT_ATOMS: atom_id res chain seq x y z
N MET A 1 18.63 11.00 7.60
CA MET A 1 19.22 10.59 6.30
C MET A 1 18.11 10.56 5.26
N ALA A 2 18.37 10.95 4.02
CA ALA A 2 17.37 10.83 2.94
C ALA A 2 17.09 9.34 2.69
N VAL A 3 15.82 8.96 2.63
CA VAL A 3 15.38 7.59 2.32
C VAL A 3 15.53 7.39 0.81
N GLU A 4 16.35 6.41 0.43
CA GLU A 4 16.52 6.02 -0.96
C GLU A 4 15.70 4.75 -1.22
N LEU A 5 14.59 4.89 -1.93
CA LEU A 5 13.70 3.77 -2.27
C LEU A 5 14.29 2.95 -3.41
N LEU A 6 14.15 1.62 -3.34
CA LEU A 6 14.68 0.67 -4.33
C LEU A 6 13.61 0.37 -5.39
N PRO A 7 13.83 0.73 -6.67
CA PRO A 7 12.96 0.27 -7.75
C PRO A 7 13.03 -1.26 -7.86
N HIS A 8 11.88 -1.92 -7.83
CA HIS A 8 11.81 -3.39 -7.87
C HIS A 8 10.49 -3.90 -8.43
N ARG A 9 10.52 -5.13 -8.87
CA ARG A 9 9.33 -5.94 -9.17
C ARG A 9 9.31 -7.10 -8.19
N ALA A 10 8.13 -7.39 -7.64
CA ALA A 10 7.96 -8.45 -6.66
C ALA A 10 6.73 -9.31 -6.96
N VAL A 11 6.82 -10.58 -6.60
CA VAL A 11 5.71 -11.53 -6.62
C VAL A 11 5.46 -11.96 -5.19
N TYR A 12 4.22 -11.82 -4.74
CA TYR A 12 3.80 -12.22 -3.41
C TYR A 12 2.72 -13.30 -3.50
N ARG A 13 2.78 -14.26 -2.58
CA ARG A 13 1.68 -15.19 -2.32
C ARG A 13 0.81 -14.68 -1.18
N MET A 14 -0.50 -14.84 -1.33
CA MET A 14 -1.48 -14.45 -0.34
C MET A 14 -2.16 -15.70 0.24
N SER A 15 -2.45 -15.69 1.53
CA SER A 15 -3.16 -16.75 2.23
C SER A 15 -3.99 -16.17 3.37
N LEU A 16 -5.03 -16.90 3.83
CA LEU A 16 -5.77 -16.49 5.02
C LEU A 16 -4.83 -16.41 6.21
N ALA A 17 -4.89 -15.31 6.97
CA ALA A 17 -4.08 -15.14 8.16
C ALA A 17 -4.54 -16.09 9.26
N GLN A 18 -3.58 -16.75 9.92
CA GLN A 18 -3.88 -17.65 11.03
C GLN A 18 -4.10 -16.86 12.34
N GLY A 19 -5.00 -17.36 13.18
CA GLY A 19 -5.21 -16.84 14.54
C GLY A 19 -6.16 -15.66 14.66
N GLU A 20 -6.67 -15.12 13.58
CA GLU A 20 -7.75 -14.13 13.60
C GLU A 20 -9.08 -14.79 13.31
N MET A 21 -10.15 -14.32 14.02
CA MET A 21 -11.50 -14.80 13.74
C MET A 21 -11.93 -14.30 12.36
N SER A 22 -11.76 -15.15 11.34
CA SER A 22 -12.40 -14.90 10.07
C SER A 22 -13.87 -15.26 10.22
N ARG A 23 -14.75 -14.26 10.14
CA ARG A 23 -16.18 -14.51 10.09
C ARG A 23 -16.51 -14.87 8.65
N ASP A 24 -17.04 -16.09 8.47
CA ASP A 24 -17.56 -16.61 7.21
C ASP A 24 -16.51 -16.96 6.13
N VAL A 25 -15.22 -16.56 6.27
CA VAL A 25 -14.16 -16.91 5.31
C VAL A 25 -13.36 -18.10 5.83
N SER A 26 -13.40 -19.22 5.11
CA SER A 26 -12.71 -20.47 5.47
C SER A 26 -11.34 -20.62 4.81
N SER A 27 -11.10 -19.95 3.68
CA SER A 27 -9.83 -19.98 2.98
C SER A 27 -9.58 -18.71 2.17
N ALA A 28 -8.31 -18.40 1.97
CA ALA A 28 -7.85 -17.39 1.03
C ALA A 28 -6.61 -17.91 0.32
N ASP A 29 -6.55 -17.81 -0.99
CA ASP A 29 -5.37 -18.10 -1.80
C ASP A 29 -5.27 -17.07 -2.93
N GLY A 30 -4.08 -16.49 -3.11
CA GLY A 30 -3.91 -15.44 -4.09
C GLY A 30 -2.46 -15.14 -4.43
N VAL A 31 -2.32 -14.29 -5.44
CA VAL A 31 -1.04 -13.76 -5.91
C VAL A 31 -1.16 -12.26 -6.11
N MET A 32 -0.16 -11.51 -5.64
CA MET A 32 0.01 -10.11 -5.93
C MET A 32 1.29 -9.92 -6.74
N LEU A 33 1.15 -9.31 -7.90
CA LEU A 33 2.24 -8.80 -8.72
C LEU A 33 2.40 -7.33 -8.42
N TYR A 34 3.57 -6.91 -7.98
CA TYR A 34 3.86 -5.55 -7.60
C TYR A 34 5.09 -5.04 -8.34
N GLN A 35 5.01 -3.85 -8.89
CA GLN A 35 6.14 -3.15 -9.47
C GLN A 35 6.19 -1.73 -8.92
N PHE A 36 7.34 -1.34 -8.42
CA PHE A 36 7.67 0.00 -8.01
C PHE A 36 8.87 0.46 -8.83
N ALA A 37 8.69 1.43 -9.70
CA ALA A 37 9.74 1.85 -10.63
C ALA A 37 9.94 3.37 -10.59
N LEU A 38 11.20 3.78 -10.79
CA LEU A 38 11.58 5.17 -10.95
C LEU A 38 11.55 5.52 -12.44
N ALA A 39 10.81 6.56 -12.80
CA ALA A 39 10.88 7.25 -14.09
C ALA A 39 11.66 8.56 -13.93
N CYS A 40 11.96 9.26 -15.04
CA CYS A 40 12.70 10.51 -14.98
C CYS A 40 11.98 11.62 -14.24
N ASP A 41 10.67 11.58 -14.22
CA ASP A 41 9.79 12.63 -13.67
C ASP A 41 9.00 12.18 -12.43
N GLY A 42 9.07 10.92 -12.04
CA GLY A 42 8.28 10.41 -10.92
C GLY A 42 8.46 8.93 -10.63
N TRP A 43 7.69 8.46 -9.68
CA TRP A 43 7.58 7.07 -9.28
C TRP A 43 6.32 6.44 -9.85
N THR A 44 6.42 5.23 -10.35
CA THR A 44 5.26 4.45 -10.82
C THR A 44 5.06 3.24 -9.94
N VAL A 45 3.79 2.96 -9.65
CA VAL A 45 3.34 1.72 -9.00
C VAL A 45 2.42 0.99 -9.95
N GLU A 46 2.66 -0.30 -10.15
CA GLU A 46 1.73 -1.21 -10.77
C GLU A 46 1.47 -2.38 -9.81
N ASN A 47 0.21 -2.60 -9.48
CA ASN A 47 -0.20 -3.72 -8.65
C ASN A 47 -1.33 -4.48 -9.34
N LYS A 48 -1.20 -5.80 -9.41
CA LYS A 48 -2.28 -6.69 -9.81
C LYS A 48 -2.40 -7.81 -8.79
N THR A 49 -3.52 -7.84 -8.11
CA THR A 49 -3.86 -8.86 -7.12
C THR A 49 -4.99 -9.73 -7.65
N VAL A 50 -4.81 -11.03 -7.57
CA VAL A 50 -5.87 -12.02 -7.78
C VAL A 50 -6.02 -12.77 -6.47
N LEU A 51 -7.18 -12.72 -5.87
CA LEU A 51 -7.48 -13.36 -4.59
C LEU A 51 -8.77 -14.18 -4.71
N ARG A 52 -8.70 -15.45 -4.34
CA ARG A 52 -9.85 -16.33 -4.20
C ARG A 52 -10.16 -16.53 -2.72
N LEU A 53 -11.39 -16.24 -2.34
CA LEU A 53 -11.91 -16.47 -1.00
C LEU A 53 -12.88 -17.65 -1.04
N GLY A 54 -12.73 -18.60 -0.13
CA GLY A 54 -13.71 -19.66 0.15
C GLY A 54 -14.47 -19.33 1.42
N TYR A 55 -15.72 -19.71 1.47
CA TYR A 55 -16.65 -19.47 2.59
C TYR A 55 -17.07 -20.79 3.23
N GLU A 56 -17.59 -20.73 4.47
CA GLU A 56 -18.04 -21.92 5.21
C GLU A 56 -19.19 -22.70 4.54
N ASN A 57 -19.95 -22.03 3.65
CA ASN A 57 -21.06 -22.63 2.89
C ASN A 57 -20.64 -23.22 1.54
N ASP A 58 -19.35 -23.55 1.36
CA ASP A 58 -18.75 -24.03 0.10
C ASP A 58 -18.82 -23.05 -1.08
N ALA A 59 -19.29 -21.84 -0.88
CA ALA A 59 -19.21 -20.79 -1.90
C ALA A 59 -17.77 -20.27 -2.03
N SER A 60 -17.45 -19.73 -3.18
CA SER A 60 -16.18 -19.03 -3.37
C SER A 60 -16.35 -17.83 -4.28
N THR A 61 -15.56 -16.80 -4.05
CA THR A 61 -15.45 -15.62 -4.92
C THR A 61 -14.01 -15.42 -5.37
N GLN A 62 -13.84 -14.94 -6.58
CA GLN A 62 -12.53 -14.50 -7.07
C GLN A 62 -12.56 -13.01 -7.31
N THR A 63 -11.65 -12.30 -6.68
CA THR A 63 -11.48 -10.87 -6.90
C THR A 63 -10.21 -10.61 -7.69
N VAL A 64 -10.26 -9.62 -8.59
CA VAL A 64 -9.11 -9.09 -9.30
C VAL A 64 -9.07 -7.59 -9.03
N TRP A 65 -8.00 -7.15 -8.40
CA TRP A 65 -7.73 -5.74 -8.19
C TRP A 65 -6.49 -5.33 -9.00
N THR A 66 -6.63 -4.26 -9.78
CA THR A 66 -5.53 -3.70 -10.55
C THR A 66 -5.40 -2.23 -10.20
N PHE A 67 -4.21 -1.82 -9.85
CA PHE A 67 -3.89 -0.45 -9.51
C PHE A 67 -2.64 0.01 -10.25
N VAL A 68 -2.72 1.19 -10.85
CA VAL A 68 -1.58 1.86 -11.48
C VAL A 68 -1.56 3.30 -11.01
N SER A 69 -0.41 3.77 -10.58
CA SER A 69 -0.23 5.18 -10.23
C SER A 69 1.10 5.73 -10.70
N TRP A 70 1.16 7.03 -10.82
CA TRP A 70 2.37 7.82 -11.01
C TRP A 70 2.36 8.98 -10.02
N GLU A 71 3.46 9.20 -9.32
CA GLU A 71 3.67 10.28 -8.37
C GLU A 71 4.93 11.05 -8.76
N SER A 72 4.83 12.36 -8.88
CA SER A 72 5.96 13.23 -9.23
C SER A 72 7.06 13.17 -8.16
N LEU A 73 8.32 13.45 -8.55
CA LEU A 73 9.47 13.41 -7.64
C LEU A 73 9.33 14.40 -6.47
N ASP A 74 8.68 15.53 -6.71
CA ASP A 74 8.40 16.55 -5.70
C ASP A 74 7.21 16.24 -4.80
N GLY A 75 6.41 15.18 -5.14
CA GLY A 75 5.24 14.76 -4.38
C GLY A 75 4.01 15.65 -4.54
N HIS A 76 3.99 16.54 -5.56
CA HIS A 76 2.89 17.49 -5.76
C HIS A 76 1.84 17.03 -6.76
N HIS A 77 2.15 16.04 -7.60
CA HIS A 77 1.26 15.54 -8.64
C HIS A 77 1.10 14.03 -8.51
N PHE A 78 -0.12 13.56 -8.66
CA PHE A 78 -0.46 12.15 -8.59
C PHE A 78 -1.49 11.80 -9.66
N ARG A 79 -1.29 10.67 -10.34
CA ARG A 79 -2.26 10.10 -11.29
C ARG A 79 -2.51 8.67 -10.88
N PHE A 80 -3.76 8.23 -10.98
CA PHE A 80 -4.17 6.92 -10.54
C PHE A 80 -5.22 6.31 -11.43
N ARG A 81 -5.21 4.96 -11.44
CA ARG A 81 -6.26 4.13 -12.01
C ARG A 81 -6.39 2.88 -11.18
N ALA A 82 -7.57 2.64 -10.62
CA ALA A 82 -7.95 1.43 -9.91
C ALA A 82 -9.09 0.73 -10.65
N ARG A 83 -9.07 -0.60 -10.64
CA ARG A 83 -10.14 -1.46 -11.14
C ARG A 83 -10.35 -2.62 -10.19
N TYR A 84 -11.58 -2.84 -9.84
CA TYR A 84 -12.01 -3.96 -9.03
C TYR A 84 -13.01 -4.81 -9.79
N GLU A 85 -12.72 -6.11 -9.89
CA GLU A 85 -13.58 -7.09 -10.54
C GLU A 85 -13.85 -8.24 -9.55
N GLN A 86 -15.06 -8.78 -9.57
CA GLN A 86 -15.43 -9.96 -8.79
C GLN A 86 -16.15 -10.95 -9.72
N ASP A 87 -15.66 -12.19 -9.76
CA ASP A 87 -16.21 -13.27 -10.58
C ASP A 87 -16.39 -12.89 -12.06
N GLY A 88 -15.42 -12.10 -12.57
CA GLY A 88 -15.41 -11.60 -13.94
C GLY A 88 -16.32 -10.39 -14.20
N GLN A 89 -17.03 -9.91 -13.19
CA GLN A 89 -17.85 -8.70 -13.28
C GLN A 89 -17.08 -7.48 -12.78
N LYS A 90 -17.08 -6.40 -13.54
CA LYS A 90 -16.51 -5.12 -13.11
C LYS A 90 -17.43 -4.51 -12.06
N LEU A 91 -16.91 -4.29 -10.86
CA LEU A 91 -17.64 -3.66 -9.77
C LEU A 91 -17.30 -2.19 -9.64
N GLU A 92 -16.02 -1.83 -9.82
CA GLU A 92 -15.56 -0.46 -9.65
C GLU A 92 -14.45 -0.11 -10.64
N LYS A 93 -14.45 1.13 -11.09
CA LYS A 93 -13.36 1.76 -11.84
C LYS A 93 -13.16 3.16 -11.30
N LEU A 94 -11.94 3.45 -10.85
CA LEU A 94 -11.51 4.78 -10.47
C LEU A 94 -10.38 5.21 -11.40
N GLU A 95 -10.45 6.43 -11.89
CA GLU A 95 -9.41 7.03 -12.72
C GLU A 95 -9.40 8.53 -12.48
N GLY A 96 -8.23 9.12 -12.32
CA GLY A 96 -8.14 10.55 -12.06
C GLY A 96 -6.74 11.03 -11.78
N GLN A 97 -6.68 12.28 -11.32
CA GLN A 97 -5.45 12.94 -10.91
C GLN A 97 -5.68 13.77 -9.65
N ALA A 98 -4.62 13.96 -8.88
CA ALA A 98 -4.62 14.82 -7.72
C ALA A 98 -3.40 15.75 -7.76
N ASN A 99 -3.58 16.96 -7.26
CA ASN A 99 -2.53 17.95 -7.19
C ASN A 99 -2.58 18.63 -5.81
N VAL A 100 -1.43 18.82 -5.20
CA VAL A 100 -1.27 19.55 -3.96
C VAL A 100 -0.18 20.62 -4.13
N GLY A 101 -0.34 21.74 -3.43
CA GLY A 101 0.70 22.77 -3.34
C GLY A 101 1.71 22.44 -2.22
N ASP A 102 2.63 23.39 -1.94
CA ASP A 102 3.68 23.26 -0.92
C ASP A 102 3.12 23.01 0.50
N SER A 103 1.89 23.46 0.77
CA SER A 103 1.20 23.21 2.05
C SER A 103 0.61 21.78 2.13
N GLY A 104 0.60 21.02 1.02
CA GLY A 104 -0.13 19.77 0.89
C GLY A 104 -1.66 19.96 0.72
N GLU A 105 -2.16 21.18 0.58
CA GLU A 105 -3.55 21.46 0.27
C GLU A 105 -3.78 21.38 -1.24
N GLY A 106 -4.91 20.82 -1.67
CA GLY A 106 -5.21 20.68 -3.08
C GLY A 106 -6.51 19.97 -3.38
N GLU A 107 -6.57 19.31 -4.51
CA GLU A 107 -7.77 18.63 -4.99
C GLU A 107 -7.42 17.36 -5.78
N ALA A 108 -8.25 16.35 -5.64
CA ALA A 108 -8.33 15.21 -6.54
C ALA A 108 -9.55 15.34 -7.45
N VAL A 109 -9.34 15.14 -8.75
CA VAL A 109 -10.36 15.19 -9.78
C VAL A 109 -10.43 13.83 -10.46
N PHE A 110 -11.63 13.25 -10.48
CA PHE A 110 -11.86 11.95 -11.06
C PHE A 110 -12.44 12.08 -12.47
N ASP A 111 -11.87 11.33 -13.39
CA ASP A 111 -12.45 11.06 -14.71
C ASP A 111 -13.51 9.95 -14.62
N GLU A 112 -13.27 9.01 -13.68
CA GLU A 112 -14.19 7.94 -13.30
C GLU A 112 -14.20 7.76 -11.76
N PRO A 113 -15.34 7.92 -11.09
CA PRO A 113 -16.64 8.40 -11.64
C PRO A 113 -16.58 9.87 -12.07
N GLN A 114 -17.21 10.15 -13.20
CA GLN A 114 -17.14 11.47 -13.82
C GLN A 114 -17.66 12.57 -12.90
N GLY A 115 -16.89 13.64 -12.77
CA GLY A 115 -17.28 14.85 -12.04
C GLY A 115 -17.07 14.78 -10.52
N LEU A 116 -16.59 13.68 -9.99
CA LEU A 116 -16.21 13.60 -8.57
C LEU A 116 -14.96 14.46 -8.34
N ARG A 117 -15.04 15.30 -7.31
CA ARG A 117 -13.93 16.10 -6.80
C ARG A 117 -13.81 15.92 -5.30
N ILE A 118 -12.60 15.74 -4.82
CA ILE A 118 -12.30 15.57 -3.40
C ILE A 118 -11.29 16.63 -3.01
N ALA A 119 -11.64 17.48 -2.06
CA ALA A 119 -10.71 18.45 -1.48
C ALA A 119 -9.66 17.72 -0.63
N LEU A 120 -8.40 18.07 -0.81
CA LEU A 120 -7.28 17.53 -0.06
C LEU A 120 -6.82 18.58 0.95
N PRO A 121 -6.94 18.31 2.28
CA PRO A 121 -6.54 19.26 3.29
C PRO A 121 -5.03 19.46 3.31
N ALA A 122 -4.58 20.56 3.92
CA ALA A 122 -3.16 20.83 4.13
C ALA A 122 -2.44 19.67 4.83
N GLY A 123 -1.24 19.35 4.40
CA GLY A 123 -0.45 18.22 4.88
C GLY A 123 -0.77 16.87 4.24
N THR A 124 -1.65 16.84 3.22
CA THR A 124 -1.91 15.61 2.44
C THR A 124 -0.65 15.19 1.69
N LEU A 125 -0.33 13.90 1.80
CA LEU A 125 0.76 13.25 1.08
C LEU A 125 0.22 12.22 0.08
N PHE A 126 0.99 11.94 -0.95
CA PHE A 126 0.80 10.79 -1.83
C PHE A 126 1.59 9.58 -1.34
N PRO A 127 1.32 8.37 -1.83
CA PRO A 127 1.84 7.12 -1.27
C PRO A 127 3.37 7.03 -1.15
N THR A 128 4.12 7.50 -2.15
CA THR A 128 5.59 7.44 -2.13
C THR A 128 6.17 8.43 -1.12
N ALA A 129 5.63 9.65 -1.07
CA ALA A 129 6.01 10.65 -0.06
C ALA A 129 5.69 10.15 1.36
N HIS A 130 4.51 9.55 1.56
CA HIS A 130 4.12 8.95 2.84
C HIS A 130 5.08 7.82 3.26
N MET A 131 5.41 6.90 2.33
CA MET A 131 6.36 5.80 2.62
C MET A 131 7.72 6.34 3.04
N ARG A 132 8.24 7.38 2.37
CA ARG A 132 9.49 8.04 2.76
C ARG A 132 9.41 8.63 4.16
N ASP A 133 8.30 9.28 4.52
CA ASP A 133 8.08 9.85 5.86
C ASP A 133 8.07 8.75 6.93
N VAL A 134 7.39 7.63 6.69
CA VAL A 134 7.35 6.48 7.60
C VAL A 134 8.75 5.91 7.82
N LEU A 135 9.48 5.63 6.75
CA LEU A 135 10.84 5.06 6.84
C LEU A 135 11.85 6.04 7.46
N ALA A 136 11.74 7.34 7.14
CA ALA A 136 12.57 8.37 7.75
C ALA A 136 12.30 8.48 9.26
N ALA A 137 11.03 8.47 9.68
CA ALA A 137 10.64 8.49 11.08
C ALA A 137 11.09 7.21 11.82
N ALA A 138 10.94 6.04 11.22
CA ALA A 138 11.37 4.76 11.79
C ALA A 138 12.90 4.66 11.97
N GLY A 139 13.67 5.40 11.18
CA GLY A 139 15.13 5.52 11.33
C GLY A 139 15.57 6.47 12.46
N THR A 140 14.65 6.99 13.26
CA THR A 140 14.90 7.85 14.43
C THR A 140 14.39 7.20 15.71
N ASP A 141 14.37 7.93 16.82
CA ASP A 141 13.78 7.47 18.10
C ASP A 141 12.25 7.61 18.15
N ARG A 142 11.61 7.96 17.04
CA ARG A 142 10.14 8.02 16.95
C ARG A 142 9.57 6.62 16.80
N HIS A 143 8.36 6.42 17.33
CA HIS A 143 7.63 5.15 17.22
C HIS A 143 6.26 5.32 16.58
N THR A 144 5.86 6.55 16.30
CA THR A 144 4.56 6.87 15.73
C THR A 144 4.66 7.97 14.68
N LEU A 145 3.77 7.90 13.68
CA LEU A 145 3.57 8.95 12.69
C LEU A 145 2.09 8.99 12.33
N SER A 146 1.55 10.20 12.17
CA SER A 146 0.18 10.40 11.71
C SER A 146 0.20 11.34 10.50
N ARG A 147 -0.44 10.95 9.39
CA ARG A 147 -0.47 11.71 8.13
C ARG A 147 -1.83 11.58 7.45
N THR A 148 -2.22 12.62 6.75
CA THR A 148 -3.28 12.51 5.76
C THR A 148 -2.69 12.01 4.44
N VAL A 149 -3.28 10.96 3.88
CA VAL A 149 -2.79 10.32 2.65
C VAL A 149 -3.92 10.19 1.65
N PHE A 150 -3.66 10.60 0.42
CA PHE A 150 -4.52 10.33 -0.73
C PHE A 150 -3.83 9.33 -1.64
N ASP A 151 -4.40 8.13 -1.81
CA ASP A 151 -3.81 7.05 -2.60
C ASP A 151 -4.60 6.71 -3.89
N GLY A 152 -5.79 7.29 -4.07
CA GLY A 152 -6.63 7.05 -5.25
C GLY A 152 -7.21 5.64 -5.37
N SER A 153 -7.13 4.82 -4.32
CA SER A 153 -7.61 3.43 -4.32
C SER A 153 -9.10 3.29 -4.03
N SER A 154 -9.72 4.31 -3.45
CA SER A 154 -11.13 4.35 -3.05
C SER A 154 -11.68 5.77 -3.18
N VAL A 155 -13.00 5.91 -3.26
CA VAL A 155 -13.70 7.21 -3.15
C VAL A 155 -13.75 7.72 -1.71
N ASP A 156 -13.44 6.87 -0.71
CA ASP A 156 -13.39 7.23 0.70
C ASP A 156 -12.10 7.98 1.10
N ASN A 157 -11.21 8.18 0.13
CA ASN A 157 -10.02 9.03 0.27
C ASN A 157 -10.38 10.51 0.58
N PRO A 158 -9.47 11.31 1.21
CA PRO A 158 -8.20 10.86 1.79
C PRO A 158 -8.36 10.15 3.14
N TYR A 159 -7.35 9.36 3.50
CA TYR A 159 -7.28 8.68 4.79
C TYR A 159 -6.43 9.45 5.80
N GLN A 160 -6.86 9.48 7.06
CA GLN A 160 -5.96 9.69 8.18
C GLN A 160 -5.26 8.37 8.45
N VAL A 161 -3.95 8.31 8.20
CA VAL A 161 -3.13 7.12 8.42
C VAL A 161 -2.32 7.30 9.71
N ASN A 162 -2.58 6.41 10.67
CA ASN A 162 -1.82 6.35 11.92
C ASN A 162 -0.86 5.16 11.85
N ALA A 163 0.43 5.45 11.85
CA ALA A 163 1.48 4.45 11.79
C ALA A 163 2.18 4.27 13.15
N LEU A 164 2.34 3.02 13.56
CA LEU A 164 3.23 2.57 14.63
C LEU A 164 4.39 1.81 13.99
N PHE A 165 5.59 1.96 14.50
CA PHE A 165 6.74 1.25 13.98
C PHE A 165 7.84 1.08 15.02
N GLY A 166 8.68 0.08 14.81
CA GLY A 166 9.84 -0.18 15.63
C GLY A 166 10.85 -1.08 14.90
N PRO A 167 12.08 -1.20 15.42
CA PRO A 167 13.11 -2.00 14.78
C PRO A 167 12.71 -3.48 14.71
N LEU A 168 13.01 -4.12 13.60
CA LEU A 168 12.91 -5.58 13.51
C LEU A 168 14.04 -6.24 14.34
N PRO A 169 13.75 -7.34 15.05
CA PRO A 169 14.80 -8.19 15.61
C PRO A 169 15.77 -8.64 14.52
N ALA A 170 17.07 -8.79 14.87
CA ALA A 170 18.13 -9.11 13.90
C ALA A 170 17.79 -10.34 13.03
N ALA A 171 17.30 -11.42 13.63
CA ALA A 171 16.92 -12.64 12.90
C ALA A 171 15.78 -12.40 11.89
N ALA A 172 14.83 -11.50 12.19
CA ALA A 172 13.76 -11.15 11.26
C ALA A 172 14.29 -10.28 10.12
N ALA A 173 15.18 -9.32 10.39
CA ALA A 173 15.84 -8.50 9.38
C ALA A 173 16.73 -9.33 8.44
N GLU A 174 17.46 -10.33 8.97
CA GLU A 174 18.19 -11.32 8.17
C GLU A 174 17.25 -12.16 7.29
N GLY A 175 16.12 -12.61 7.85
CA GLY A 175 15.09 -13.33 7.10
C GLY A 175 14.55 -12.51 5.95
N LEU A 176 14.28 -11.22 6.15
CA LEU A 176 13.80 -10.30 5.12
C LEU A 176 14.86 -10.12 4.01
N ALA A 177 16.12 -9.86 4.39
CA ALA A 177 17.21 -9.72 3.42
C ALA A 177 17.36 -10.98 2.56
N LYS A 178 17.29 -12.17 3.19
CA LYS A 178 17.35 -13.47 2.50
C LYS A 178 16.16 -13.68 1.57
N SER A 179 14.93 -13.39 2.02
CA SER A 179 13.72 -13.52 1.20
C SER A 179 13.77 -12.61 -0.03
N ALA A 180 14.31 -11.40 0.12
CA ALA A 180 14.46 -10.45 -0.97
C ALA A 180 15.67 -10.75 -1.88
N GLY A 181 16.61 -11.60 -1.45
CA GLY A 181 17.88 -11.82 -2.16
C GLY A 181 18.77 -10.58 -2.17
N LEU A 182 18.69 -9.74 -1.14
CA LEU A 182 19.33 -8.43 -1.05
C LEU A 182 20.28 -8.37 0.16
N PRO A 183 21.30 -7.47 0.14
CA PRO A 183 22.16 -7.23 1.31
C PRO A 183 21.36 -6.79 2.52
N MET A 184 21.92 -7.00 3.72
CA MET A 184 21.35 -6.51 4.98
C MET A 184 21.24 -4.97 4.96
N LEU A 185 20.08 -4.48 5.36
CA LEU A 185 19.81 -3.06 5.67
C LEU A 185 19.03 -2.99 6.98
N PRO A 186 19.01 -1.83 7.67
CA PRO A 186 18.04 -1.59 8.73
C PRO A 186 16.63 -1.91 8.27
N ALA A 187 15.83 -2.49 9.17
CA ALA A 187 14.48 -2.90 8.87
C ALA A 187 13.57 -2.69 10.08
N TRP A 188 12.29 -2.42 9.80
CA TRP A 188 11.29 -2.11 10.80
C TRP A 188 10.02 -2.92 10.57
N TRP A 189 9.36 -3.27 11.65
CA TRP A 189 7.94 -3.60 11.58
C TRP A 189 7.14 -2.30 11.60
N THR A 190 6.05 -2.27 10.87
CA THR A 190 5.09 -1.17 10.85
C THR A 190 3.68 -1.71 11.01
N ARG A 191 2.82 -0.97 11.68
CA ARG A 191 1.36 -1.13 11.66
C ARG A 191 0.75 0.19 11.29
N MET A 192 -0.05 0.19 10.23
CA MET A 192 -0.74 1.38 9.73
C MET A 192 -2.24 1.14 9.76
N ALA A 193 -2.98 2.03 10.41
CA ALA A 193 -4.43 2.02 10.47
C ALA A 193 -4.99 3.17 9.63
N PHE A 194 -5.94 2.86 8.74
CA PHE A 194 -6.48 3.77 7.75
C PHE A 194 -7.92 4.17 8.12
N PHE A 195 -8.12 5.44 8.36
CA PHE A 195 -9.41 6.03 8.72
C PHE A 195 -9.83 6.98 7.61
N PRO A 196 -10.96 6.75 6.90
CA PRO A 196 -11.46 7.72 5.95
C PRO A 196 -11.70 9.06 6.65
N LEU A 197 -11.14 10.14 6.11
CA LEU A 197 -11.18 11.44 6.77
C LEU A 197 -12.61 11.99 6.91
N ALA A 198 -13.48 11.64 5.98
CA ALA A 198 -14.90 12.01 5.99
C ALA A 198 -15.74 11.18 6.99
N SER A 199 -15.18 10.07 7.51
CA SER A 199 -15.87 9.18 8.44
C SER A 199 -15.58 9.55 9.89
N GLN A 200 -16.57 9.38 10.77
CA GLN A 200 -16.39 9.48 12.23
C GLN A 200 -16.34 8.08 12.88
N ALA A 201 -16.03 7.05 12.11
CA ALA A 201 -15.92 5.69 12.62
C ALA A 201 -14.80 5.58 13.66
N ALA A 202 -15.08 4.89 14.75
CA ALA A 202 -14.09 4.65 15.80
C ALA A 202 -13.06 3.57 15.43
N LEU A 203 -13.35 2.75 14.42
CA LEU A 203 -12.48 1.70 13.92
C LEU A 203 -11.94 2.08 12.55
N PRO A 204 -10.70 1.66 12.21
CA PRO A 204 -10.15 1.87 10.89
C PRO A 204 -10.94 1.04 9.85
N GLU A 205 -10.95 1.50 8.61
CA GLU A 205 -11.50 0.73 7.49
C GLU A 205 -10.68 -0.54 7.23
N PHE A 206 -9.37 -0.41 7.29
CA PHE A 206 -8.43 -1.52 7.23
C PHE A 206 -7.11 -1.18 7.93
N GLU A 207 -6.34 -2.22 8.21
CA GLU A 207 -5.00 -2.10 8.77
C GLU A 207 -3.99 -2.86 7.91
N ILE A 208 -2.77 -2.34 7.86
CA ILE A 208 -1.63 -2.98 7.20
C ILE A 208 -0.49 -3.13 8.21
N ASP A 209 -0.16 -4.37 8.55
CA ASP A 209 1.10 -4.70 9.20
C ASP A 209 2.13 -5.08 8.13
N ALA A 210 3.35 -4.56 8.22
CA ALA A 210 4.39 -4.90 7.27
C ALA A 210 5.79 -4.92 7.91
N GLN A 211 6.69 -5.66 7.29
CA GLN A 211 8.12 -5.62 7.58
C GLN A 211 8.81 -4.93 6.41
N TYR A 212 9.34 -3.74 6.67
CA TYR A 212 10.02 -2.93 5.65
C TYR A 212 11.52 -2.84 5.90
N ARG A 213 12.30 -2.96 4.84
CA ARG A 213 13.69 -2.52 4.78
C ARG A 213 13.77 -1.00 4.63
N ALA A 214 14.93 -0.43 4.93
CA ALA A 214 15.19 1.01 4.79
C ALA A 214 14.99 1.56 3.37
N ASP A 215 15.00 0.68 2.37
CA ASP A 215 14.78 1.01 0.95
C ASP A 215 13.33 0.75 0.47
N GLY A 216 12.39 0.49 1.40
CA GLY A 216 10.98 0.31 1.11
C GLY A 216 10.57 -1.09 0.66
N VAL A 217 11.49 -2.03 0.51
CA VAL A 217 11.14 -3.42 0.18
C VAL A 217 10.49 -4.10 1.39
N ALA A 218 9.36 -4.77 1.17
CA ALA A 218 8.67 -5.58 2.18
C ALA A 218 8.73 -7.07 1.81
N ASP A 219 8.88 -7.95 2.81
CA ASP A 219 8.80 -9.41 2.61
C ASP A 219 7.53 -10.03 3.19
N ARG A 220 6.94 -9.39 4.20
CA ARG A 220 5.74 -9.82 4.87
C ARG A 220 4.82 -8.64 5.07
N ILE A 221 3.58 -8.82 4.63
CA ILE A 221 2.51 -7.87 4.83
C ILE A 221 1.32 -8.67 5.35
N ARG A 222 0.60 -8.12 6.30
CA ARG A 222 -0.73 -8.57 6.69
C ARG A 222 -1.68 -7.42 6.45
N GLN A 223 -2.75 -7.68 5.72
CA GLN A 223 -3.83 -6.75 5.53
C GLN A 223 -5.06 -7.26 6.26
N SER A 224 -5.52 -6.50 7.23
CA SER A 224 -6.67 -6.84 8.08
C SER A 224 -7.87 -5.99 7.68
N PHE A 225 -8.99 -6.66 7.43
CA PHE A 225 -10.29 -6.09 7.16
C PHE A 225 -11.23 -6.44 8.33
N GLU A 226 -12.41 -5.85 8.36
CA GLU A 226 -13.39 -6.08 9.42
C GLU A 226 -13.70 -7.58 9.67
N ARG A 227 -13.68 -8.40 8.61
CA ARG A 227 -14.15 -9.78 8.64
C ARG A 227 -13.07 -10.83 8.51
N PHE A 228 -11.92 -10.50 7.98
CA PHE A 228 -10.81 -11.44 7.76
C PHE A 228 -9.49 -10.67 7.57
N ALA A 229 -8.41 -11.40 7.64
CA ALA A 229 -7.10 -10.87 7.30
C ALA A 229 -6.37 -11.81 6.32
N VAL A 230 -5.49 -11.24 5.50
CA VAL A 230 -4.64 -11.98 4.58
C VAL A 230 -3.17 -11.74 4.89
N ASP A 231 -2.42 -12.82 4.96
CA ASP A 231 -0.96 -12.79 4.98
C ASP A 231 -0.42 -12.76 3.55
N VAL A 232 0.46 -11.82 3.27
CA VAL A 232 1.10 -11.60 1.96
C VAL A 232 2.60 -11.79 2.14
N ARG A 233 3.20 -12.76 1.43
CA ARG A 233 4.59 -13.17 1.61
C ARG A 233 5.36 -13.09 0.30
N LEU A 234 6.51 -12.43 0.33
CA LEU A 234 7.41 -12.32 -0.82
C LEU A 234 7.87 -13.69 -1.28
N GLN A 235 7.74 -13.95 -2.58
CA GLN A 235 8.20 -15.17 -3.24
C GLN A 235 9.39 -14.91 -4.15
N ASN A 236 9.37 -13.77 -4.85
CA ASN A 236 10.43 -13.39 -5.78
C ASN A 236 10.55 -11.87 -5.83
N LEU A 237 11.78 -11.39 -5.98
CA LEU A 237 12.07 -9.98 -6.17
C LEU A 237 13.13 -9.79 -7.25
N GLN A 238 12.89 -8.82 -8.11
CA GLN A 238 13.83 -8.36 -9.12
C GLN A 238 14.06 -6.87 -8.95
N VAL A 239 15.31 -6.47 -8.75
CA VAL A 239 15.71 -5.05 -8.77
C VAL A 239 15.56 -4.50 -10.17
N LEU A 240 14.97 -3.34 -10.32
CA LEU A 240 14.84 -2.64 -11.59
C LEU A 240 15.95 -1.60 -11.75
N PRO A 241 16.40 -1.35 -12.98
CA PRO A 241 17.37 -0.29 -13.24
C PRO A 241 16.77 1.09 -12.93
N LYS A 242 17.63 2.03 -12.56
CA LYS A 242 17.26 3.45 -12.56
C LYS A 242 17.27 3.97 -14.00
N PRO A 243 16.37 4.91 -14.35
CA PRO A 243 16.35 5.48 -15.68
C PRO A 243 17.62 6.31 -15.96
N GLU A 244 18.03 6.34 -17.22
CA GLU A 244 19.06 7.26 -17.70
C GLU A 244 18.37 8.57 -18.11
N CYS A 245 18.39 9.54 -17.23
CA CYS A 245 17.82 10.87 -17.46
C CYS A 245 18.94 11.86 -17.80
#